data_1980c0202c5626418c840c2a3cced2a7
#
_entry.id   1980c0202c5626418c840c2a3cced2a7
#
_cell.length_a   1.000
_cell.length_b   1.000
_cell.length_c   1.000
_cell.angle_alpha   90.00
_cell.angle_beta   90.00
_cell.angle_gamma   90.00
#
_symmetry.space_group_name_H-M   'P 1'
#
loop_
_entity.id
_entity.type
_entity.pdbx_description
1 polymer ?
#
loop_
_entity_poly.entity_id
_entity_poly.type
_entity_poly.pdbx_seq_one_letter_code
_entity_poly.pdbx_strand_id
1 'polypeptide(L)'
;MVLSVTFRLRRQDESLPVRYAQLATALGVEAGQCAPLELVRETVLRLRASKGMVLDPEDRDTFSTGSFFTNPVVAQEELTDRIPADAPRYPVLDARGHEVPGAVKFSAAWLIDHAGFGKGFGLPGTRNELLDLDGAAVAGGRASLSTKHTLAVTNRGSATGEEVAAVARTVQRGVAEVFGITLVPEPVLLGLSL
;
A
#
# COMPACT_ATOMS: atom_id res chain seq x y z
N MET A 1 7.89 -22.08 3.70
CA MET A 1 6.47 -22.18 3.29
C MET A 1 5.64 -22.40 4.55
N VAL A 2 4.59 -21.60 4.80
CA VAL A 2 3.66 -21.75 5.93
C VAL A 2 2.48 -22.57 5.43
N LEU A 3 2.17 -23.72 6.06
CA LEU A 3 1.08 -24.62 5.66
C LEU A 3 -0.19 -24.42 6.51
N SER A 4 -0.03 -24.01 7.74
CA SER A 4 -1.17 -23.72 8.63
C SER A 4 -0.77 -22.73 9.73
N VAL A 5 -1.76 -22.01 10.23
CA VAL A 5 -1.62 -21.11 11.39
C VAL A 5 -2.79 -21.38 12.33
N THR A 6 -2.50 -21.53 13.62
CA THR A 6 -3.52 -21.71 14.66
C THR A 6 -3.57 -20.49 15.57
N PHE A 7 -4.75 -19.90 15.72
CA PHE A 7 -4.98 -18.76 16.61
C PHE A 7 -5.76 -19.21 17.86
N ARG A 8 -5.33 -18.72 19.03
CA ARG A 8 -6.12 -18.81 20.26
C ARG A 8 -6.86 -17.51 20.46
N LEU A 9 -8.17 -17.54 20.37
CA LEU A 9 -9.04 -16.37 20.52
C LEU A 9 -9.84 -16.47 21.82
N ARG A 10 -10.17 -15.31 22.39
CA ARG A 10 -11.15 -15.24 23.48
C ARG A 10 -12.55 -15.25 22.88
N ARG A 11 -13.47 -15.99 23.49
CA ARG A 11 -14.88 -15.93 23.15
C ARG A 11 -15.48 -14.71 23.88
N GLN A 12 -15.91 -13.72 23.12
CA GLN A 12 -16.48 -12.46 23.62
C GLN A 12 -17.37 -11.85 22.56
N ASP A 13 -18.28 -10.96 22.95
CA ASP A 13 -19.23 -10.30 22.04
C ASP A 13 -18.75 -8.89 21.64
N GLU A 14 -17.79 -8.33 22.37
CA GLU A 14 -17.19 -7.02 22.10
C GLU A 14 -15.72 -7.14 21.66
N SER A 15 -15.28 -6.17 20.88
CA SER A 15 -13.89 -6.03 20.44
C SER A 15 -12.98 -5.63 21.60
N LEU A 16 -11.67 -5.78 21.38
CA LEU A 16 -10.69 -5.00 22.14
C LEU A 16 -10.86 -3.50 21.79
N PRO A 17 -10.32 -2.59 22.63
CA PRO A 17 -10.35 -1.16 22.34
C PRO A 17 -9.86 -0.82 20.92
N VAL A 18 -10.69 -0.15 20.15
CA VAL A 18 -10.41 0.23 18.75
C VAL A 18 -9.39 1.37 18.76
N ARG A 19 -8.19 1.11 18.25
CA ARG A 19 -7.09 2.10 18.20
C ARG A 19 -6.90 2.74 16.83
N TYR A 20 -7.44 2.14 15.79
CA TYR A 20 -7.32 2.62 14.42
C TYR A 20 -8.34 3.74 14.17
N ALA A 21 -7.85 4.97 13.92
CA ALA A 21 -8.71 6.15 13.77
C ALA A 21 -9.77 5.97 12.67
N GLN A 22 -9.39 5.46 11.49
CA GLN A 22 -10.31 5.20 10.38
C GLN A 22 -11.40 4.20 10.77
N LEU A 23 -11.07 3.16 11.54
CA LEU A 23 -12.04 2.17 12.00
C LEU A 23 -12.95 2.76 13.07
N ALA A 24 -12.40 3.51 14.03
CA ALA A 24 -13.19 4.19 15.06
C ALA A 24 -14.21 5.14 14.45
N THR A 25 -13.79 5.99 13.51
CA THR A 25 -14.68 6.88 12.76
C THR A 25 -15.77 6.11 12.02
N ALA A 26 -15.41 5.02 11.34
CA ALA A 26 -16.36 4.23 10.56
C ALA A 26 -17.37 3.45 11.43
N LEU A 27 -17.02 3.16 12.67
CA LEU A 27 -17.87 2.54 13.69
C LEU A 27 -18.71 3.58 14.46
N GLY A 28 -18.38 4.86 14.36
CA GLY A 28 -19.02 5.92 15.16
C GLY A 28 -18.64 5.89 16.64
N VAL A 29 -17.43 5.39 16.97
CA VAL A 29 -16.91 5.33 18.34
C VAL A 29 -15.63 6.18 18.47
N GLU A 30 -15.30 6.55 19.71
CA GLU A 30 -14.03 7.20 20.00
C GLU A 30 -12.87 6.19 20.02
N ALA A 31 -11.66 6.66 19.72
CA ALA A 31 -10.47 5.83 19.82
C ALA A 31 -10.29 5.33 21.26
N GLY A 32 -10.12 4.01 21.41
CA GLY A 32 -10.02 3.36 22.71
C GLY A 32 -11.33 2.76 23.24
N GLN A 33 -12.46 3.02 22.60
CA GLN A 33 -13.72 2.35 22.92
C GLN A 33 -13.83 0.96 22.28
N CYS A 34 -14.65 0.11 22.86
CA CYS A 34 -15.03 -1.19 22.31
C CYS A 34 -16.28 -1.05 21.44
N ALA A 35 -16.51 -2.02 20.57
CA ALA A 35 -17.71 -2.11 19.75
C ALA A 35 -18.12 -3.60 19.58
N PRO A 36 -19.38 -3.90 19.24
CA PRO A 36 -19.83 -5.25 18.95
C PRO A 36 -18.97 -5.90 17.86
N LEU A 37 -18.51 -7.15 18.09
CA LEU A 37 -17.57 -7.84 17.17
C LEU A 37 -18.13 -7.97 15.75
N GLU A 38 -19.42 -8.24 15.62
CA GLU A 38 -20.06 -8.36 14.31
C GLU A 38 -20.00 -7.04 13.54
N LEU A 39 -20.32 -5.91 14.19
CA LEU A 39 -20.22 -4.59 13.59
C LEU A 39 -18.78 -4.23 13.21
N VAL A 40 -17.80 -4.59 14.07
CA VAL A 40 -16.37 -4.40 13.76
C VAL A 40 -15.98 -5.20 12.52
N ARG A 41 -16.38 -6.47 12.43
CA ARG A 41 -16.09 -7.33 11.29
C ARG A 41 -16.67 -6.77 10.00
N GLU A 42 -17.94 -6.39 9.98
CA GLU A 42 -18.61 -5.81 8.82
C GLU A 42 -17.95 -4.51 8.37
N THR A 43 -17.64 -3.64 9.34
CA THR A 43 -16.97 -2.35 9.06
C THR A 43 -15.57 -2.56 8.50
N VAL A 44 -14.78 -3.49 9.04
CA VAL A 44 -13.46 -3.83 8.49
C VAL A 44 -13.59 -4.37 7.08
N LEU A 45 -14.52 -5.28 6.80
CA LEU A 45 -14.73 -5.81 5.44
C LEU A 45 -15.12 -4.70 4.46
N ARG A 46 -16.02 -3.80 4.85
CA ARG A 46 -16.43 -2.64 4.05
C ARG A 46 -15.26 -1.71 3.74
N LEU A 47 -14.45 -1.36 4.76
CA LEU A 47 -13.26 -0.52 4.59
C LEU A 47 -12.19 -1.20 3.71
N ARG A 48 -12.04 -2.50 3.80
CA ARG A 48 -11.11 -3.25 2.93
C ARG A 48 -11.65 -3.35 1.50
N ALA A 49 -12.94 -3.61 1.31
CA ALA A 49 -13.58 -3.66 0.00
C ALA A 49 -13.46 -2.31 -0.74
N SER A 50 -13.62 -1.18 -0.04
CA SER A 50 -13.45 0.15 -0.64
C SER A 50 -12.04 0.41 -1.17
N LYS A 51 -11.04 -0.37 -0.72
CA LYS A 51 -9.65 -0.33 -1.19
C LYS A 51 -9.30 -1.46 -2.17
N GLY A 52 -10.26 -2.27 -2.60
CA GLY A 52 -10.02 -3.44 -3.45
C GLY A 52 -9.30 -4.59 -2.71
N MET A 53 -9.41 -4.66 -1.38
CA MET A 53 -8.71 -5.66 -0.54
C MET A 53 -9.64 -6.76 -0.01
N VAL A 54 -10.78 -6.96 -0.62
CA VAL A 54 -11.67 -8.12 -0.46
C VAL A 54 -11.92 -8.66 -1.84
N LEU A 55 -11.62 -9.95 -2.07
CA LEU A 55 -11.73 -10.57 -3.38
C LEU A 55 -13.16 -10.47 -3.90
N ASP A 56 -13.33 -9.89 -5.08
CA ASP A 56 -14.57 -9.77 -5.84
C ASP A 56 -14.24 -10.06 -7.31
N PRO A 57 -14.81 -11.15 -7.92
CA PRO A 57 -14.54 -11.51 -9.29
C PRO A 57 -14.92 -10.42 -10.31
N GLU A 58 -15.90 -9.58 -9.98
CA GLU A 58 -16.38 -8.50 -10.87
C GLU A 58 -15.52 -7.23 -10.76
N ASP A 59 -14.69 -7.12 -9.73
CA ASP A 59 -13.83 -5.97 -9.48
C ASP A 59 -12.35 -6.28 -9.72
N ARG A 60 -11.81 -5.79 -10.83
CA ARG A 60 -10.40 -6.02 -11.20
C ARG A 60 -9.39 -5.39 -10.22
N ASP A 61 -9.78 -4.43 -9.41
CA ASP A 61 -8.92 -3.89 -8.37
C ASP A 61 -8.61 -4.88 -7.25
N THR A 62 -9.40 -5.96 -7.12
CA THR A 62 -9.19 -6.99 -6.11
C THR A 62 -8.14 -8.04 -6.50
N PHE A 63 -7.71 -8.07 -7.79
CA PHE A 63 -6.70 -8.99 -8.29
C PHE A 63 -5.29 -8.43 -8.09
N SER A 64 -4.89 -8.31 -6.84
CA SER A 64 -3.58 -7.80 -6.42
C SER A 64 -3.00 -8.64 -5.28
N THR A 65 -1.73 -8.42 -4.96
CA THR A 65 -1.06 -9.01 -3.78
C THR A 65 -1.22 -8.14 -2.53
N GLY A 66 -2.11 -7.16 -2.55
CA GLY A 66 -2.22 -6.12 -1.54
C GLY A 66 -1.23 -4.99 -1.76
N SER A 67 -0.73 -4.38 -0.69
CA SER A 67 0.33 -3.37 -0.79
C SER A 67 1.58 -3.99 -1.41
N PHE A 68 2.06 -3.38 -2.51
CA PHE A 68 3.20 -3.93 -3.24
C PHE A 68 4.54 -3.48 -2.65
N PHE A 69 4.60 -2.32 -2.03
CA PHE A 69 5.81 -1.79 -1.42
C PHE A 69 5.65 -1.58 0.08
N THR A 70 6.71 -1.85 0.82
CA THR A 70 6.79 -1.52 2.23
C THR A 70 6.99 -0.01 2.43
N ASN A 71 6.56 0.51 3.57
CA ASN A 71 6.86 1.88 3.97
C ASN A 71 8.37 2.01 4.21
N PRO A 72 9.10 2.83 3.43
CA PRO A 72 10.54 2.91 3.55
C PRO A 72 10.96 3.55 4.88
N VAL A 73 12.03 3.02 5.44
CA VAL A 73 12.75 3.59 6.58
C VAL A 73 14.07 4.14 6.05
N VAL A 74 14.31 5.41 6.30
CA VAL A 74 15.48 6.15 5.80
C VAL A 74 16.23 6.70 7.02
N ALA A 75 17.55 6.57 7.03
CA ALA A 75 18.39 7.20 8.05
C ALA A 75 18.28 8.73 7.91
N GLN A 76 18.23 9.44 9.03
CA GLN A 76 18.05 10.91 9.02
C GLN A 76 19.20 11.63 8.29
N GLU A 77 20.37 11.05 8.28
CA GLU A 77 21.55 11.53 7.56
C GLU A 77 21.49 11.31 6.05
N GLU A 78 20.65 10.38 5.59
CA GLU A 78 20.42 10.10 4.17
C GLU A 78 19.26 10.92 3.56
N LEU A 79 18.57 11.71 4.40
CA LEU A 79 17.50 12.58 3.92
C LEU A 79 18.08 13.67 3.01
N THR A 80 17.48 13.80 1.85
CA THR A 80 17.84 14.83 0.86
C THR A 80 16.79 15.93 0.83
N ASP A 81 17.15 17.10 0.29
CA ASP A 81 16.24 18.22 0.06
C ASP A 81 15.14 17.90 -1.00
N ARG A 82 15.23 16.74 -1.65
CA ARG A 82 14.21 16.27 -2.59
C ARG A 82 12.92 15.86 -1.88
N ILE A 83 12.96 15.57 -0.57
CA ILE A 83 11.78 15.18 0.20
C ILE A 83 11.18 16.45 0.81
N PRO A 84 9.96 16.87 0.38
CA PRO A 84 9.31 18.07 0.89
C PRO A 84 9.21 18.07 2.43
N ALA A 85 9.28 19.25 3.02
CA ALA A 85 9.22 19.40 4.48
C ALA A 85 7.88 18.93 5.07
N ASP A 86 6.81 19.04 4.31
CA ASP A 86 5.45 18.63 4.64
C ASP A 86 5.15 17.15 4.38
N ALA A 87 6.11 16.39 3.80
CA ALA A 87 5.95 14.95 3.63
C ALA A 87 5.69 14.27 4.98
N PRO A 88 4.66 13.42 5.12
CA PRO A 88 4.34 12.74 6.35
C PRO A 88 5.50 11.87 6.85
N ARG A 89 5.98 12.17 8.05
CA ARG A 89 7.06 11.45 8.73
C ARG A 89 6.52 10.73 9.94
N TYR A 90 6.92 9.48 10.12
CA TYR A 90 6.48 8.64 11.21
C TYR A 90 7.70 8.13 12.00
N PRO A 91 7.58 7.96 13.32
CA PRO A 91 8.63 7.34 14.11
C PRO A 91 8.84 5.89 13.68
N VAL A 92 10.09 5.45 13.73
CA VAL A 92 10.44 4.03 13.61
C VAL A 92 10.41 3.44 15.00
N LEU A 93 9.67 2.35 15.19
CA LEU A 93 9.57 1.68 16.49
C LEU A 93 10.29 0.33 16.42
N ASP A 94 11.04 0.00 17.48
CA ASP A 94 11.62 -1.33 17.68
C ASP A 94 10.54 -2.37 18.05
N ALA A 95 10.94 -3.63 18.22
CA ALA A 95 10.03 -4.72 18.59
C ALA A 95 9.38 -4.54 19.99
N ARG A 96 9.92 -3.65 20.82
CA ARG A 96 9.40 -3.31 22.14
C ARG A 96 8.51 -2.07 22.12
N GLY A 97 8.40 -1.39 20.97
CA GLY A 97 7.63 -0.18 20.78
C GLY A 97 8.37 1.10 21.17
N HIS A 98 9.68 1.07 21.36
CA HIS A 98 10.50 2.26 21.59
C HIS A 98 10.90 2.88 20.26
N GLU A 99 10.96 4.20 20.22
CA GLU A 99 11.44 4.93 19.06
C GLU A 99 12.93 4.66 18.79
N VAL A 100 13.26 4.39 17.54
CA VAL A 100 14.64 4.23 17.05
C VAL A 100 15.15 5.60 16.62
N PRO A 101 16.09 6.22 17.34
CA PRO A 101 16.63 7.53 16.98
C PRO A 101 17.37 7.49 15.63
N GLY A 102 17.36 8.62 14.93
CA GLY A 102 18.13 8.79 13.70
C GLY A 102 17.52 8.08 12.47
N ALA A 103 16.29 7.59 12.56
CA ALA A 103 15.58 6.99 11.45
C ALA A 103 14.16 7.55 11.30
N VAL A 104 13.69 7.68 10.06
CA VAL A 104 12.37 8.20 9.72
C VAL A 104 11.67 7.22 8.78
N LYS A 105 10.40 6.95 9.03
CA LYS A 105 9.57 6.13 8.16
C LYS A 105 8.62 7.01 7.35
N PHE A 106 8.59 6.78 6.03
CA PHE A 106 7.66 7.44 5.11
C PHE A 106 6.53 6.53 4.69
N SER A 107 5.43 7.13 4.24
CA SER A 107 4.36 6.39 3.57
C SER A 107 4.74 6.12 2.13
N ALA A 108 4.88 4.84 1.74
CA ALA A 108 5.11 4.46 0.35
C ALA A 108 3.96 4.94 -0.56
N ALA A 109 2.71 4.89 -0.10
CA ALA A 109 1.56 5.38 -0.85
C ALA A 109 1.66 6.89 -1.13
N TRP A 110 2.10 7.68 -0.15
CA TRP A 110 2.31 9.11 -0.31
C TRP A 110 3.43 9.41 -1.32
N LEU A 111 4.55 8.71 -1.21
CA LEU A 111 5.68 8.87 -2.14
C LEU A 111 5.28 8.53 -3.58
N ILE A 112 4.53 7.43 -3.78
CA ILE A 112 4.06 7.02 -5.11
C ILE A 112 3.14 8.10 -5.70
N ASP A 113 2.17 8.56 -4.94
CA ASP A 113 1.21 9.58 -5.38
C ASP A 113 1.91 10.90 -5.73
N HIS A 114 2.83 11.36 -4.87
CA HIS A 114 3.58 12.63 -5.06
C HIS A 114 4.74 12.51 -6.05
N ALA A 115 5.14 11.29 -6.45
CA ALA A 115 5.99 11.07 -7.63
C ALA A 115 5.20 11.06 -8.95
N GLY A 116 3.90 11.42 -8.93
CA GLY A 116 3.04 11.54 -10.11
C GLY A 116 2.36 10.24 -10.54
N PHE A 117 2.44 9.16 -9.75
CA PHE A 117 1.76 7.90 -10.04
C PHE A 117 0.38 7.86 -9.39
N GLY A 118 -0.60 8.42 -10.06
CA GLY A 118 -1.99 8.41 -9.60
C GLY A 118 -2.64 7.02 -9.67
N LYS A 119 -3.83 6.93 -9.07
CA LYS A 119 -4.66 5.72 -9.14
C LYS A 119 -4.93 5.33 -10.59
N GLY A 120 -4.80 4.03 -10.89
CA GLY A 120 -5.00 3.50 -12.22
C GLY A 120 -3.82 3.69 -13.17
N PHE A 121 -2.69 4.29 -12.77
CA PHE A 121 -1.51 4.40 -13.63
C PHE A 121 -1.14 3.05 -14.22
N GLY A 122 -1.00 2.97 -15.53
CA GLY A 122 -0.85 1.73 -16.30
C GLY A 122 -2.05 1.46 -17.20
N LEU A 123 -3.22 2.05 -16.93
CA LEU A 123 -4.40 1.97 -17.80
C LEU A 123 -4.32 2.95 -18.98
N PRO A 124 -5.03 2.68 -20.09
CA PRO A 124 -5.14 3.63 -21.20
C PRO A 124 -5.64 5.00 -20.72
N GLY A 125 -5.00 6.07 -21.23
CA GLY A 125 -5.31 7.45 -20.88
C GLY A 125 -4.75 7.93 -19.53
N THR A 126 -4.01 7.09 -18.80
CA THR A 126 -3.28 7.53 -17.61
C THR A 126 -1.87 7.97 -17.95
N ARG A 127 -1.36 8.97 -17.23
CA ARG A 127 -0.04 9.54 -17.48
C ARG A 127 0.62 9.96 -16.15
N ASN A 128 1.93 9.89 -16.09
CA ASN A 128 2.73 10.58 -15.10
C ASN A 128 3.36 11.80 -15.76
N GLU A 129 2.84 12.99 -15.46
CA GLU A 129 3.28 14.24 -16.07
C GLU A 129 4.67 14.69 -15.57
N LEU A 130 5.05 14.31 -14.34
CA LEU A 130 6.35 14.69 -13.77
C LEU A 130 7.52 14.01 -14.49
N LEU A 131 7.30 12.78 -14.96
CA LEU A 131 8.33 11.94 -15.58
C LEU A 131 8.08 11.72 -17.08
N ASP A 132 7.06 12.35 -17.64
CA ASP A 132 6.63 12.21 -19.04
C ASP A 132 6.37 10.75 -19.47
N LEU A 133 5.67 9.98 -18.60
CA LEU A 133 5.41 8.55 -18.83
C LEU A 133 3.95 8.30 -19.21
N ASP A 134 3.72 7.64 -20.34
CA ASP A 134 2.42 7.07 -20.70
C ASP A 134 2.19 5.77 -19.91
N GLY A 135 1.13 5.71 -19.12
CA GLY A 135 0.83 4.55 -18.31
C GLY A 135 0.58 3.29 -19.14
N ALA A 136 -0.18 3.38 -20.24
CA ALA A 136 -0.48 2.23 -21.09
C ALA A 136 0.77 1.66 -21.78
N ALA A 137 1.80 2.46 -22.03
CA ALA A 137 3.03 2.00 -22.65
C ALA A 137 3.80 0.99 -21.77
N VAL A 138 3.56 0.97 -20.43
CA VAL A 138 4.29 0.12 -19.49
C VAL A 138 3.92 -1.36 -19.65
N ALA A 139 2.61 -1.67 -19.71
CA ALA A 139 2.11 -3.04 -19.73
C ALA A 139 0.87 -3.21 -20.64
N GLY A 140 0.66 -2.32 -21.61
CA GLY A 140 -0.46 -2.37 -22.54
C GLY A 140 -1.84 -2.32 -21.88
N GLY A 141 -1.95 -1.74 -20.70
CA GLY A 141 -3.18 -1.71 -19.91
C GLY A 141 -3.55 -3.03 -19.22
N ARG A 142 -2.73 -4.09 -19.33
CA ARG A 142 -2.98 -5.40 -18.71
C ARG A 142 -2.62 -5.48 -17.24
N ALA A 143 -1.68 -4.61 -16.80
CA ALA A 143 -1.36 -4.38 -15.40
C ALA A 143 -1.38 -2.88 -15.10
N SER A 144 -1.76 -2.49 -13.89
CA SER A 144 -1.81 -1.08 -13.48
C SER A 144 -1.73 -0.94 -11.95
N LEU A 145 -1.51 0.28 -11.46
CA LEU A 145 -1.92 0.58 -10.09
C LEU A 145 -3.42 0.44 -9.95
N SER A 146 -3.90 0.08 -8.76
CA SER A 146 -5.33 0.03 -8.46
C SER A 146 -5.98 1.41 -8.64
N THR A 147 -7.22 1.43 -9.14
CA THR A 147 -8.01 2.66 -9.22
C THR A 147 -8.55 3.09 -7.84
N LYS A 148 -8.39 2.23 -6.83
CA LYS A 148 -8.83 2.48 -5.45
C LYS A 148 -7.68 2.81 -4.50
N HIS A 149 -6.49 2.25 -4.76
CA HIS A 149 -5.34 2.37 -3.85
C HIS A 149 -4.01 2.32 -4.61
N THR A 150 -3.27 3.43 -4.64
CA THR A 150 -2.00 3.58 -5.40
C THR A 150 -0.90 2.60 -4.99
N LEU A 151 -0.95 2.03 -3.77
CA LEU A 151 0.06 1.09 -3.28
C LEU A 151 -0.13 -0.34 -3.82
N ALA A 152 -1.27 -0.65 -4.46
CA ALA A 152 -1.56 -1.97 -5.00
C ALA A 152 -1.33 -2.02 -6.51
N VAL A 153 -0.54 -3.01 -6.97
CA VAL A 153 -0.40 -3.35 -8.39
C VAL A 153 -1.39 -4.47 -8.73
N THR A 154 -2.20 -4.25 -9.75
CA THR A 154 -3.34 -5.12 -10.10
C THR A 154 -3.14 -5.78 -11.47
N ASN A 155 -3.56 -7.04 -11.56
CA ASN A 155 -3.73 -7.75 -12.82
C ASN A 155 -5.13 -7.46 -13.39
N ARG A 156 -5.21 -6.84 -14.57
CA ARG A 156 -6.47 -6.45 -15.21
C ARG A 156 -7.15 -7.60 -15.97
N GLY A 157 -6.67 -8.84 -15.78
CA GLY A 157 -7.31 -10.05 -16.27
C GLY A 157 -6.42 -10.92 -17.16
N SER A 158 -5.39 -10.32 -17.80
CA SER A 158 -4.52 -11.04 -18.73
C SER A 158 -3.04 -10.66 -18.61
N ALA A 159 -2.64 -9.98 -17.52
CA ALA A 159 -1.25 -9.64 -17.30
C ALA A 159 -0.41 -10.87 -16.97
N THR A 160 0.79 -10.91 -17.53
CA THR A 160 1.86 -11.80 -17.08
C THR A 160 2.52 -11.28 -15.82
N GLY A 161 3.26 -12.12 -15.10
CA GLY A 161 4.06 -11.68 -13.94
C GLY A 161 5.07 -10.59 -14.30
N GLU A 162 5.67 -10.66 -15.50
CA GLU A 162 6.63 -9.66 -16.00
C GLU A 162 5.96 -8.30 -16.24
N GLU A 163 4.73 -8.26 -16.71
CA GLU A 163 3.97 -7.01 -16.89
C GLU A 163 3.58 -6.37 -15.55
N VAL A 164 3.23 -7.19 -14.55
CA VAL A 164 3.02 -6.69 -13.18
C VAL A 164 4.33 -6.14 -12.61
N ALA A 165 5.44 -6.85 -12.79
CA ALA A 165 6.77 -6.40 -12.38
C ALA A 165 7.21 -5.13 -13.13
N ALA A 166 6.87 -4.98 -14.41
CA ALA A 166 7.18 -3.78 -15.19
C ALA A 166 6.49 -2.53 -14.60
N VAL A 167 5.22 -2.62 -14.21
CA VAL A 167 4.54 -1.51 -13.52
C VAL A 167 5.22 -1.20 -12.20
N ALA A 168 5.55 -2.22 -11.40
CA ALA A 168 6.22 -2.03 -10.12
C ALA A 168 7.61 -1.39 -10.29
N ARG A 169 8.44 -1.85 -11.25
CA ARG A 169 9.74 -1.23 -11.57
C ARG A 169 9.62 0.22 -12.00
N THR A 170 8.62 0.52 -12.82
CA THR A 170 8.38 1.90 -13.27
C THR A 170 8.08 2.81 -12.09
N VAL A 171 7.21 2.38 -11.18
CA VAL A 171 6.90 3.13 -9.95
C VAL A 171 8.12 3.27 -9.05
N GLN A 172 8.87 2.19 -8.83
CA GLN A 172 10.07 2.19 -7.99
C GLN A 172 11.12 3.17 -8.52
N ARG A 173 11.41 3.13 -9.84
CA ARG A 173 12.36 4.04 -10.49
C ARG A 173 11.90 5.48 -10.40
N GLY A 174 10.62 5.76 -10.66
CA GLY A 174 10.11 7.12 -10.60
C GLY A 174 10.15 7.70 -9.20
N VAL A 175 9.82 6.93 -8.16
CA VAL A 175 9.97 7.37 -6.76
C VAL A 175 11.44 7.62 -6.42
N ALA A 176 12.36 6.76 -6.87
CA ALA A 176 13.80 6.96 -6.68
C ALA A 176 14.32 8.21 -7.42
N GLU A 177 13.81 8.48 -8.63
CA GLU A 177 14.18 9.66 -9.42
C GLU A 177 13.71 10.96 -8.75
N VAL A 178 12.47 11.00 -8.25
CA VAL A 178 11.88 12.20 -7.64
C VAL A 178 12.45 12.44 -6.22
N PHE A 179 12.50 11.42 -5.38
CA PHE A 179 12.78 11.57 -3.94
C PHE A 179 14.15 11.01 -3.50
N GLY A 180 14.84 10.25 -4.37
CA GLY A 180 16.07 9.55 -3.97
C GLY A 180 15.81 8.32 -3.10
N ILE A 181 14.56 7.88 -2.95
CA ILE A 181 14.17 6.75 -2.10
C ILE A 181 13.83 5.54 -2.97
N THR A 182 14.53 4.43 -2.80
CA THR A 182 14.21 3.16 -3.46
C THR A 182 13.19 2.39 -2.63
N LEU A 183 11.99 2.17 -3.20
CA LEU A 183 10.95 1.37 -2.56
C LEU A 183 11.33 -0.13 -2.60
N VAL A 184 11.01 -0.84 -1.51
CA VAL A 184 11.28 -2.28 -1.38
C VAL A 184 9.96 -3.05 -1.54
N PRO A 185 9.90 -4.07 -2.43
CA PRO A 185 8.71 -4.89 -2.59
C PRO A 185 8.43 -5.72 -1.34
N GLU A 186 7.15 -5.80 -0.95
CA GLU A 186 6.67 -6.68 0.12
C GLU A 186 6.46 -8.13 -0.38
N PRO A 187 5.90 -8.35 -1.59
CA PRO A 187 5.75 -9.70 -2.15
C PRO A 187 7.10 -10.37 -2.41
N VAL A 188 7.17 -11.68 -2.18
CA VAL A 188 8.30 -12.52 -2.60
C VAL A 188 8.19 -12.77 -4.10
N LEU A 189 9.21 -12.38 -4.85
CA LEU A 189 9.28 -12.56 -6.29
C LEU A 189 9.92 -13.91 -6.62
N LEU A 190 9.18 -14.77 -7.32
CA LEU A 190 9.66 -16.10 -7.75
C LEU A 190 9.86 -16.07 -9.27
N GLY A 191 11.13 -16.18 -9.70
CA GLY A 191 11.49 -16.12 -11.13
C GLY A 191 11.33 -14.74 -11.77
N LEU A 192 11.21 -13.69 -10.98
CA LEU A 192 11.09 -12.29 -11.40
C LEU A 192 12.07 -11.43 -10.57
N SER A 193 12.41 -10.26 -11.08
CA SER A 193 13.22 -9.23 -10.39
C SER A 193 12.62 -7.84 -10.59
N LEU A 194 12.84 -6.95 -9.64
CA LEU A 194 12.59 -5.50 -9.77
C LEU A 194 13.89 -4.77 -10.03
#